data_43efca6331885bf5fc0f6cb368a6af0f
#
_entry.id   43efca6331885bf5fc0f6cb368a6af0f
#
_cell.length_a   1.000
_cell.length_b   1.000
_cell.length_c   1.000
_cell.angle_alpha   90.00
_cell.angle_beta   90.00
_cell.angle_gamma   90.00
#
_symmetry.space_group_name_H-M   'P 1'
#
loop_
_entity.id
_entity.type
_entity.pdbx_description
1 polymer ?
#
loop_
_entity_poly.entity_id
_entity_poly.type
_entity_poly.pdbx_seq_one_letter_code
_entity_poly.pdbx_strand_id
1 'polypeptide(L)'
;MSWGRSGITAFAVALLLLATGCSQPEASRAESITLYTCVNDTTVQPVIAAFKAAHQGTDVQLFRAPTGQLDARVASDVRSGGLKADVIWACDPLTMQDFVTQGLVGGWTPQTEIPEAVRTPDYVGIAMLYMVAITRKGKPAPANWKDLADTGKVAVPDPKVAASALGALAYFGTDFYAHLKSNGAVQVSTPDDVTTGVAQGLYDAGMTIANSAYAAAKSGSPVTVSWPKPGAVAIYGPVAVSKNTENRQLAQDFATYLTSSDGQTMIGSSGSYPTLPSVAGPTKPANAATVQPDWQALASEKSALLKDYATIFGA
;
A
#
# COMPACT_ATOMS: atom_id res chain seq x y z
N MET A 1 63.57 -62.41 54.82
CA MET A 1 63.09 -61.42 55.77
C MET A 1 62.11 -60.53 55.03
N SER A 2 60.96 -60.80 55.05
CA SER A 2 59.75 -60.67 55.88
C SER A 2 59.31 -59.21 56.00
N TRP A 3 58.03 -59.06 55.70
CA TRP A 3 57.16 -57.97 56.16
C TRP A 3 56.66 -57.09 55.02
N GLY A 4 55.42 -56.76 54.89
CA GLY A 4 54.17 -57.08 55.64
C GLY A 4 53.02 -56.36 54.90
N ARG A 5 51.92 -57.03 54.75
CA ARG A 5 50.70 -56.50 54.10
C ARG A 5 49.94 -55.61 55.09
N SER A 6 49.47 -54.46 54.63
CA SER A 6 48.45 -53.71 55.35
C SER A 6 47.47 -53.18 54.30
N GLY A 7 46.23 -53.66 54.42
CA GLY A 7 45.12 -53.27 53.53
C GLY A 7 44.54 -51.90 53.92
N ILE A 8 44.14 -51.14 52.95
CA ILE A 8 43.33 -49.94 53.12
C ILE A 8 42.02 -50.13 52.35
N THR A 9 40.97 -50.21 53.15
CA THR A 9 39.60 -50.23 52.68
C THR A 9 39.24 -48.85 52.09
N ALA A 10 38.93 -48.79 50.77
CA ALA A 10 38.44 -47.56 50.15
C ALA A 10 36.89 -47.51 50.28
N PHE A 11 36.41 -46.53 50.98
CA PHE A 11 35.02 -46.12 51.04
C PHE A 11 34.68 -45.37 49.76
N ALA A 12 33.82 -45.99 48.90
CA ALA A 12 33.26 -45.33 47.73
C ALA A 12 32.07 -44.46 48.17
N VAL A 13 32.23 -43.15 48.17
CA VAL A 13 31.14 -42.18 48.34
C VAL A 13 30.57 -41.93 46.97
N ALA A 14 29.37 -42.46 46.68
CA ALA A 14 28.62 -42.17 45.49
C ALA A 14 27.97 -40.78 45.60
N LEU A 15 28.54 -39.78 44.90
CA LEU A 15 27.92 -38.47 44.72
C LEU A 15 26.82 -38.53 43.65
N LEU A 16 25.56 -38.58 44.07
CA LEU A 16 24.41 -38.36 43.16
C LEU A 16 24.36 -36.86 42.81
N LEU A 17 24.84 -36.52 41.63
CA LEU A 17 24.58 -35.22 41.00
C LEU A 17 23.15 -35.19 40.49
N LEU A 18 22.25 -34.56 41.25
CA LEU A 18 20.94 -34.13 40.80
C LEU A 18 21.15 -33.03 39.75
N ALA A 19 21.15 -33.39 38.48
CA ALA A 19 21.06 -32.46 37.38
C ALA A 19 19.62 -31.90 37.36
N THR A 20 19.36 -30.82 38.09
CA THR A 20 18.18 -29.96 37.86
C THR A 20 18.40 -29.28 36.52
N GLY A 21 17.85 -29.88 35.47
CA GLY A 21 17.71 -29.23 34.17
C GLY A 21 16.80 -28.02 34.31
N CYS A 22 17.36 -26.81 34.42
CA CYS A 22 16.64 -25.60 34.13
C CYS A 22 16.32 -25.64 32.63
N SER A 23 15.10 -26.06 32.31
CA SER A 23 14.50 -25.75 31.01
C SER A 23 14.38 -24.22 30.97
N GLN A 24 15.33 -23.55 30.34
CA GLN A 24 15.11 -22.18 29.89
C GLN A 24 13.87 -22.23 29.00
N PRO A 25 12.85 -21.39 29.27
CA PRO A 25 11.78 -21.24 28.28
C PRO A 25 12.47 -20.79 26.99
N GLU A 26 12.42 -21.62 25.96
CA GLU A 26 12.72 -21.18 24.60
C GLU A 26 11.87 -19.93 24.40
N ALA A 27 12.53 -18.78 24.26
CA ALA A 27 11.86 -17.55 23.82
C ALA A 27 11.17 -17.92 22.51
N SER A 28 9.85 -18.07 22.53
CA SER A 28 9.09 -18.42 21.34
C SER A 28 9.44 -17.37 20.31
N ARG A 29 10.08 -17.80 19.22
CA ARG A 29 10.41 -16.91 18.11
C ARG A 29 9.09 -16.29 17.67
N ALA A 30 9.02 -14.95 17.66
CA ALA A 30 7.83 -14.26 17.23
C ALA A 30 7.42 -14.77 15.83
N GLU A 31 6.18 -15.17 15.68
CA GLU A 31 5.65 -15.49 14.34
C GLU A 31 5.70 -14.23 13.48
N SER A 32 6.23 -14.33 12.30
CA SER A 32 6.48 -13.16 11.44
C SER A 32 5.94 -13.38 10.04
N ILE A 33 5.32 -12.33 9.50
CA ILE A 33 4.94 -12.25 8.09
C ILE A 33 5.66 -11.09 7.40
N THR A 34 5.79 -11.20 6.09
CA THR A 34 6.32 -10.13 5.22
C THR A 34 5.17 -9.49 4.45
N LEU A 35 4.97 -8.19 4.67
CA LEU A 35 4.03 -7.35 3.92
C LEU A 35 4.76 -6.60 2.81
N TYR A 36 4.29 -6.76 1.57
CA TYR A 36 4.68 -5.89 0.46
C TYR A 36 3.58 -4.89 0.16
N THR A 37 3.95 -3.61 0.01
CA THR A 37 2.96 -2.56 -0.23
C THR A 37 3.52 -1.34 -0.96
N CYS A 38 2.64 -0.60 -1.62
CA CYS A 38 2.88 0.75 -2.14
C CYS A 38 2.21 1.85 -1.31
N VAL A 39 1.53 1.48 -0.24
CA VAL A 39 0.85 2.43 0.65
C VAL A 39 1.87 3.26 1.43
N ASN A 40 1.58 4.55 1.63
CA ASN A 40 2.48 5.47 2.33
C ASN A 40 2.74 5.05 3.78
N ASP A 41 3.96 5.30 4.25
CA ASP A 41 4.41 4.96 5.61
C ASP A 41 3.50 5.57 6.69
N THR A 42 2.97 6.76 6.45
CA THR A 42 2.00 7.42 7.35
C THR A 42 0.71 6.63 7.57
N THR A 43 0.36 5.72 6.66
CA THR A 43 -0.80 4.82 6.79
C THR A 43 -0.37 3.43 7.23
N VAL A 44 0.61 2.82 6.58
CA VAL A 44 0.94 1.41 6.81
C VAL A 44 1.58 1.17 8.17
N GLN A 45 2.45 2.06 8.64
CA GLN A 45 3.15 1.88 9.93
C GLN A 45 2.19 1.89 11.14
N PRO A 46 1.25 2.85 11.28
CA PRO A 46 0.25 2.80 12.36
C PRO A 46 -0.62 1.54 12.33
N VAL A 47 -1.01 1.08 11.12
CA VAL A 47 -1.80 -0.14 10.95
C VAL A 47 -1.03 -1.38 11.43
N ILE A 48 0.25 -1.52 11.04
CA ILE A 48 1.12 -2.60 11.51
C ILE A 48 1.29 -2.53 13.04
N ALA A 49 1.54 -1.35 13.59
CA ALA A 49 1.72 -1.18 15.04
C ALA A 49 0.46 -1.60 15.82
N ALA A 50 -0.72 -1.24 15.34
CA ALA A 50 -1.99 -1.60 15.96
C ALA A 50 -2.27 -3.12 15.85
N PHE A 51 -1.97 -3.74 14.70
CA PHE A 51 -2.07 -5.19 14.55
C PHE A 51 -1.16 -5.91 15.55
N LYS A 52 0.11 -5.53 15.65
CA LYS A 52 1.08 -6.12 16.59
C LYS A 52 0.66 -5.94 18.05
N ALA A 53 0.05 -4.82 18.40
CA ALA A 53 -0.47 -4.59 19.75
C ALA A 53 -1.65 -5.52 20.09
N ALA A 54 -2.52 -5.82 19.10
CA ALA A 54 -3.64 -6.73 19.26
C ALA A 54 -3.25 -8.21 19.20
N HIS A 55 -2.11 -8.55 18.53
CA HIS A 55 -1.62 -9.91 18.31
C HIS A 55 -0.21 -10.04 18.91
N GLN A 56 -0.13 -10.12 20.23
CA GLN A 56 1.15 -10.20 20.93
C GLN A 56 1.96 -11.43 20.50
N GLY A 57 3.27 -11.26 20.36
CA GLY A 57 4.17 -12.31 19.90
C GLY A 57 4.27 -12.43 18.37
N THR A 58 3.62 -11.54 17.62
CA THR A 58 3.71 -11.50 16.16
C THR A 58 4.57 -10.32 15.67
N ASP A 59 5.14 -10.47 14.47
CA ASP A 59 5.86 -9.40 13.78
C ASP A 59 5.40 -9.27 12.32
N VAL A 60 5.51 -8.05 11.78
CA VAL A 60 5.21 -7.74 10.37
C VAL A 60 6.42 -7.02 9.78
N GLN A 61 7.17 -7.71 8.93
CA GLN A 61 8.26 -7.13 8.17
C GLN A 61 7.70 -6.39 6.96
N LEU A 62 8.12 -5.16 6.78
CA LEU A 62 7.59 -4.29 5.73
C LEU A 62 8.59 -4.10 4.59
N PHE A 63 8.18 -4.41 3.37
CA PHE A 63 8.76 -3.87 2.15
C PHE A 63 7.77 -2.87 1.55
N ARG A 64 8.17 -1.60 1.51
CA ARG A 64 7.38 -0.51 0.93
C ARG A 64 8.13 0.15 -0.23
N ALA A 65 7.44 0.27 -1.38
CA ALA A 65 7.96 0.98 -2.55
C ALA A 65 6.78 1.49 -3.42
N PRO A 66 6.97 2.50 -4.28
CA PRO A 66 6.00 2.84 -5.32
C PRO A 66 5.65 1.63 -6.19
N THR A 67 4.45 1.62 -6.79
CA THR A 67 3.88 0.45 -7.48
C THR A 67 4.83 -0.16 -8.50
N GLY A 68 5.46 0.64 -9.38
CA GLY A 68 6.40 0.10 -10.37
C GLY A 68 7.63 -0.60 -9.77
N GLN A 69 8.10 -0.15 -8.59
CA GLN A 69 9.18 -0.80 -7.86
C GLN A 69 8.70 -2.04 -7.10
N LEU A 70 7.46 -2.03 -6.61
CA LEU A 70 6.81 -3.20 -6.02
C LEU A 70 6.69 -4.31 -7.07
N ASP A 71 6.23 -3.99 -8.29
CA ASP A 71 6.14 -4.93 -9.41
C ASP A 71 7.52 -5.51 -9.76
N ALA A 72 8.55 -4.67 -9.82
CA ALA A 72 9.93 -5.10 -10.08
C ALA A 72 10.45 -6.03 -8.97
N ARG A 73 10.11 -5.77 -7.70
CA ARG A 73 10.46 -6.63 -6.57
C ARG A 73 9.77 -7.98 -6.67
N VAL A 74 8.47 -8.01 -6.91
CA VAL A 74 7.70 -9.27 -7.09
C VAL A 74 8.27 -10.07 -8.26
N ALA A 75 8.54 -9.44 -9.40
CA ALA A 75 9.16 -10.11 -10.54
C ALA A 75 10.56 -10.66 -10.22
N SER A 76 11.34 -9.97 -9.40
CA SER A 76 12.65 -10.44 -8.93
C SER A 76 12.51 -11.66 -8.02
N ASP A 77 11.57 -11.64 -7.08
CA ASP A 77 11.29 -12.75 -6.17
C ASP A 77 10.88 -14.01 -6.96
N VAL A 78 9.97 -13.86 -7.93
CA VAL A 78 9.51 -14.97 -8.79
C VAL A 78 10.70 -15.61 -9.53
N ARG A 79 11.59 -14.81 -10.11
CA ARG A 79 12.81 -15.32 -10.76
C ARG A 79 13.77 -16.03 -9.79
N SER A 80 13.71 -15.67 -8.51
CA SER A 80 14.58 -16.20 -7.46
C SER A 80 13.96 -17.33 -6.64
N GLY A 81 12.92 -17.98 -7.18
CA GLY A 81 12.32 -19.17 -6.57
C GLY A 81 10.97 -18.94 -5.88
N GLY A 82 10.32 -17.81 -6.09
CA GLY A 82 8.96 -17.54 -5.63
C GLY A 82 8.79 -16.27 -4.81
N LEU A 83 7.56 -15.79 -4.73
CA LEU A 83 7.18 -14.60 -3.97
C LEU A 83 7.64 -14.72 -2.51
N LYS A 84 8.26 -13.67 -1.99
CA LYS A 84 8.75 -13.61 -0.59
C LYS A 84 7.76 -12.91 0.35
N ALA A 85 6.73 -12.25 -0.19
CA ALA A 85 5.67 -11.67 0.62
C ALA A 85 4.66 -12.74 1.06
N ASP A 86 4.22 -12.67 2.31
CA ASP A 86 3.08 -13.43 2.82
C ASP A 86 1.76 -12.73 2.52
N VAL A 87 1.78 -11.38 2.52
CA VAL A 87 0.65 -10.52 2.20
C VAL A 87 1.10 -9.41 1.26
N ILE A 88 0.27 -9.11 0.26
CA ILE A 88 0.42 -7.92 -0.59
C ILE A 88 -0.77 -6.98 -0.34
N TRP A 89 -0.47 -5.72 -0.04
CA TRP A 89 -1.44 -4.62 -0.06
C TRP A 89 -1.08 -3.69 -1.21
N ALA A 90 -1.70 -3.91 -2.36
CA ALA A 90 -1.48 -3.12 -3.57
C ALA A 90 -2.23 -1.77 -3.51
N CYS A 91 -1.89 -0.84 -4.39
CA CYS A 91 -2.50 0.49 -4.47
C CYS A 91 -3.54 0.61 -5.60
N ASP A 92 -3.75 -0.44 -6.36
CA ASP A 92 -4.77 -0.53 -7.43
C ASP A 92 -5.15 -1.97 -7.73
N PRO A 93 -6.36 -2.20 -8.27
CA PRO A 93 -6.83 -3.54 -8.57
C PRO A 93 -6.13 -4.20 -9.75
N LEU A 94 -5.54 -3.46 -10.70
CA LEU A 94 -4.86 -4.05 -11.85
C LEU A 94 -3.58 -4.75 -11.45
N THR A 95 -2.74 -4.07 -10.67
CA THR A 95 -1.51 -4.66 -10.12
C THR A 95 -1.85 -5.93 -9.34
N MET A 96 -2.92 -5.91 -8.53
CA MET A 96 -3.35 -7.10 -7.80
C MET A 96 -3.86 -8.20 -8.74
N GLN A 97 -4.63 -7.85 -9.75
CA GLN A 97 -5.14 -8.80 -10.74
C GLN A 97 -4.00 -9.46 -11.54
N ASP A 98 -2.94 -8.71 -11.86
CA ASP A 98 -1.74 -9.26 -12.48
C ASP A 98 -1.09 -10.32 -11.59
N PHE A 99 -1.00 -10.08 -10.27
CA PHE A 99 -0.46 -11.08 -9.32
C PHE A 99 -1.37 -12.31 -9.15
N VAL A 100 -2.70 -12.12 -9.18
CA VAL A 100 -3.66 -13.23 -9.18
C VAL A 100 -3.51 -14.08 -10.45
N THR A 101 -3.42 -13.44 -11.61
CA THR A 101 -3.26 -14.12 -12.92
C THR A 101 -1.96 -14.92 -12.99
N GLN A 102 -0.88 -14.43 -12.37
CA GLN A 102 0.38 -15.14 -12.24
C GLN A 102 0.33 -16.27 -11.19
N GLY A 103 -0.78 -16.44 -10.48
CA GLY A 103 -0.95 -17.47 -9.44
C GLY A 103 -0.17 -17.19 -8.15
N LEU A 104 0.27 -15.96 -7.92
CA LEU A 104 1.10 -15.58 -6.77
C LEU A 104 0.29 -15.37 -5.49
N VAL A 105 -0.90 -14.78 -5.61
CA VAL A 105 -1.81 -14.45 -4.50
C VAL A 105 -3.23 -14.93 -4.78
N GLY A 106 -4.09 -14.89 -3.76
CA GLY A 106 -5.51 -15.18 -3.89
C GLY A 106 -5.92 -16.57 -3.45
N GLY A 107 -7.13 -16.99 -3.84
CA GLY A 107 -7.75 -18.27 -3.43
C GLY A 107 -8.28 -18.25 -2.00
N TRP A 108 -8.25 -17.11 -1.32
CA TRP A 108 -8.84 -16.87 -0.01
C TRP A 108 -9.06 -15.38 0.25
N THR A 109 -10.19 -15.04 0.85
CA THR A 109 -10.49 -13.70 1.35
C THR A 109 -11.23 -13.80 2.69
N PRO A 110 -11.06 -12.80 3.60
CA PRO A 110 -11.79 -12.77 4.86
C PRO A 110 -13.29 -12.52 4.63
N GLN A 111 -14.12 -13.00 5.56
CA GLN A 111 -15.51 -12.58 5.66
C GLN A 111 -15.54 -11.11 6.09
N THR A 112 -16.29 -10.28 5.37
CA THR A 112 -16.32 -8.83 5.60
C THR A 112 -17.58 -8.19 5.05
N GLU A 113 -17.98 -7.05 5.64
CA GLU A 113 -19.05 -6.18 5.15
C GLU A 113 -18.57 -5.13 4.13
N ILE A 114 -17.30 -5.17 3.74
CA ILE A 114 -16.78 -4.34 2.65
C ILE A 114 -17.58 -4.63 1.37
N PRO A 115 -18.02 -3.60 0.61
CA PRO A 115 -18.89 -3.78 -0.55
C PRO A 115 -18.30 -4.70 -1.63
N GLU A 116 -19.17 -5.47 -2.29
CA GLU A 116 -18.78 -6.37 -3.40
C GLU A 116 -18.10 -5.65 -4.56
N ALA A 117 -18.43 -4.38 -4.78
CA ALA A 117 -17.83 -3.57 -5.85
C ALA A 117 -16.30 -3.42 -5.75
N VAL A 118 -15.71 -3.69 -4.58
CA VAL A 118 -14.25 -3.60 -4.35
C VAL A 118 -13.63 -4.91 -3.87
N ARG A 119 -14.31 -6.05 -4.10
CA ARG A 119 -13.77 -7.36 -3.71
C ARG A 119 -14.02 -8.42 -4.78
N THR A 120 -13.19 -9.43 -4.76
CA THR A 120 -13.26 -10.63 -5.60
C THR A 120 -13.03 -11.87 -4.71
N PRO A 121 -13.14 -13.09 -5.23
CA PRO A 121 -12.73 -14.28 -4.48
C PRO A 121 -11.24 -14.31 -4.08
N ASP A 122 -10.41 -13.46 -4.68
CA ASP A 122 -8.95 -13.50 -4.53
C ASP A 122 -8.39 -12.33 -3.70
N TYR A 123 -9.12 -11.21 -3.57
CA TYR A 123 -8.67 -10.04 -2.84
C TYR A 123 -9.83 -9.15 -2.37
N VAL A 124 -9.55 -8.29 -1.39
CA VAL A 124 -10.50 -7.30 -0.86
C VAL A 124 -9.86 -5.91 -0.90
N GLY A 125 -10.55 -4.94 -1.50
CA GLY A 125 -10.17 -3.52 -1.44
C GLY A 125 -10.40 -2.95 -0.04
N ILE A 126 -9.36 -2.51 0.62
CA ILE A 126 -9.39 -2.09 2.04
C ILE A 126 -9.19 -0.59 2.24
N ALA A 127 -8.77 0.12 1.21
CA ALA A 127 -8.61 1.57 1.24
C ALA A 127 -8.94 2.17 -0.13
N MET A 128 -9.47 3.40 -0.13
CA MET A 128 -9.70 4.18 -1.33
C MET A 128 -8.64 5.27 -1.46
N LEU A 129 -8.15 5.47 -2.67
CA LEU A 129 -7.39 6.62 -3.09
C LEU A 129 -8.29 7.47 -4.00
N TYR A 130 -8.20 8.78 -3.87
CA TYR A 130 -8.90 9.72 -4.74
C TYR A 130 -7.90 10.64 -5.42
N MET A 131 -7.78 10.53 -6.75
CA MET A 131 -7.02 11.49 -7.53
C MET A 131 -7.81 12.81 -7.55
N VAL A 132 -7.18 13.88 -7.09
CA VAL A 132 -7.72 15.23 -6.95
C VAL A 132 -6.78 16.27 -7.59
N ALA A 133 -7.24 17.47 -7.76
CA ALA A 133 -6.36 18.58 -8.13
C ALA A 133 -5.86 19.31 -6.89
N ILE A 134 -4.58 19.69 -6.92
CA ILE A 134 -3.94 20.57 -5.95
C ILE A 134 -3.46 21.83 -6.67
N THR A 135 -3.68 22.99 -6.05
CA THR A 135 -3.19 24.29 -6.56
C THR A 135 -2.45 25.04 -5.48
N ARG A 136 -1.48 25.83 -5.87
CA ARG A 136 -0.82 26.77 -4.97
C ARG A 136 -1.81 27.83 -4.50
N LYS A 137 -1.80 28.18 -3.23
CA LYS A 137 -2.67 29.22 -2.67
C LYS A 137 -2.54 30.55 -3.47
N GLY A 138 -3.67 31.12 -3.83
CA GLY A 138 -3.74 32.33 -4.68
C GLY A 138 -3.85 32.05 -6.18
N LYS A 139 -3.73 30.80 -6.61
CA LYS A 139 -4.07 30.38 -7.97
C LYS A 139 -5.52 29.89 -8.03
N PRO A 140 -6.23 30.01 -9.18
CA PRO A 140 -7.58 29.51 -9.33
C PRO A 140 -7.62 28.00 -9.21
N ALA A 141 -8.51 27.49 -8.35
CA ALA A 141 -8.75 26.03 -8.25
C ALA A 141 -9.60 25.57 -9.46
N PRO A 142 -9.22 24.50 -10.17
CA PRO A 142 -9.98 24.04 -11.33
C PRO A 142 -11.36 23.53 -10.90
N ALA A 143 -12.42 24.01 -11.58
CA ALA A 143 -13.78 23.53 -11.37
C ALA A 143 -14.06 22.24 -12.15
N ASN A 144 -13.40 22.07 -13.27
CA ASN A 144 -13.42 20.85 -14.10
C ASN A 144 -11.97 20.39 -14.33
N TRP A 145 -11.75 19.11 -14.59
CA TRP A 145 -10.40 18.61 -14.85
C TRP A 145 -9.70 19.27 -16.04
N LYS A 146 -10.45 19.61 -17.08
CA LYS A 146 -9.91 20.32 -18.26
C LYS A 146 -9.35 21.70 -17.91
N ASP A 147 -9.92 22.36 -16.88
CA ASP A 147 -9.49 23.71 -16.47
C ASP A 147 -8.09 23.66 -15.82
N LEU A 148 -7.58 22.47 -15.50
CA LEU A 148 -6.23 22.29 -14.93
C LEU A 148 -5.15 22.83 -15.87
N ALA A 149 -5.33 22.72 -17.19
CA ALA A 149 -4.40 23.23 -18.20
C ALA A 149 -4.22 24.75 -18.13
N ASP A 150 -5.21 25.48 -17.61
CA ASP A 150 -5.23 26.94 -17.54
C ASP A 150 -4.69 27.50 -16.20
N THR A 151 -4.26 26.61 -15.28
CA THR A 151 -3.82 27.04 -13.93
C THR A 151 -2.35 27.49 -13.85
N GLY A 152 -1.61 27.42 -14.96
CA GLY A 152 -0.18 27.73 -15.03
C GLY A 152 0.69 26.49 -15.18
N LYS A 153 1.83 26.43 -14.50
CA LYS A 153 2.75 25.27 -14.60
C LYS A 153 2.17 24.08 -13.84
N VAL A 154 1.74 23.07 -14.57
CA VAL A 154 1.07 21.87 -14.04
C VAL A 154 2.04 20.70 -13.91
N ALA A 155 1.94 19.94 -12.81
CA ALA A 155 2.64 18.66 -12.64
C ALA A 155 1.65 17.48 -12.65
N VAL A 156 2.01 16.39 -13.33
CA VAL A 156 1.26 15.13 -13.36
C VAL A 156 2.15 13.98 -12.92
N PRO A 157 1.66 13.01 -12.15
CA PRO A 157 2.46 11.85 -11.75
C PRO A 157 2.60 10.85 -12.89
N ASP A 158 3.69 10.08 -12.88
CA ASP A 158 3.98 9.05 -13.88
C ASP A 158 3.10 7.80 -13.67
N PRO A 159 2.28 7.40 -14.65
CA PRO A 159 1.43 6.21 -14.56
C PRO A 159 2.21 4.88 -14.59
N LYS A 160 3.50 4.88 -14.97
CA LYS A 160 4.38 3.70 -14.85
C LYS A 160 4.86 3.48 -13.40
N VAL A 161 4.87 4.55 -12.60
CA VAL A 161 5.41 4.53 -11.24
C VAL A 161 4.28 4.47 -10.21
N ALA A 162 3.20 5.21 -10.43
CA ALA A 162 2.11 5.38 -9.47
C ALA A 162 0.79 4.81 -9.99
N ALA A 163 0.24 3.84 -9.26
CA ALA A 163 -1.05 3.22 -9.56
C ALA A 163 -2.21 4.20 -9.71
N SER A 164 -2.25 5.23 -8.84
CA SER A 164 -3.29 6.27 -8.91
C SER A 164 -3.19 7.11 -10.19
N ALA A 165 -1.98 7.33 -10.71
CA ALA A 165 -1.77 7.98 -12.00
C ALA A 165 -2.23 7.09 -13.16
N LEU A 166 -1.99 5.78 -13.08
CA LEU A 166 -2.51 4.82 -14.07
C LEU A 166 -4.05 4.81 -14.08
N GLY A 167 -4.68 4.79 -12.90
CA GLY A 167 -6.15 4.90 -12.81
C GLY A 167 -6.69 6.20 -13.39
N ALA A 168 -6.00 7.32 -13.17
CA ALA A 168 -6.37 8.60 -13.77
C ALA A 168 -6.18 8.60 -15.30
N LEU A 169 -5.05 8.05 -15.79
CA LEU A 169 -4.81 7.90 -17.23
C LEU A 169 -5.89 7.06 -17.89
N ALA A 170 -6.28 5.96 -17.27
CA ALA A 170 -7.33 5.09 -17.78
C ALA A 170 -8.69 5.79 -17.87
N TYR A 171 -9.01 6.64 -16.90
CA TYR A 171 -10.27 7.37 -16.89
C TYR A 171 -10.29 8.52 -17.91
N PHE A 172 -9.23 9.33 -17.98
CA PHE A 172 -9.20 10.53 -18.81
C PHE A 172 -8.75 10.26 -20.25
N GLY A 173 -8.02 9.18 -20.50
CA GLY A 173 -7.42 8.88 -21.79
C GLY A 173 -6.23 9.77 -22.14
N THR A 174 -5.55 9.40 -23.22
CA THR A 174 -4.30 10.07 -23.67
C THR A 174 -4.52 11.50 -24.19
N ASP A 175 -5.69 11.80 -24.77
CA ASP A 175 -6.01 13.13 -25.28
C ASP A 175 -6.01 14.20 -24.19
N PHE A 176 -6.49 13.86 -22.99
CA PHE A 176 -6.44 14.76 -21.84
C PHE A 176 -4.98 15.10 -21.47
N TYR A 177 -4.11 14.10 -21.43
CA TYR A 177 -2.70 14.29 -21.11
C TYR A 177 -1.93 15.00 -22.22
N ALA A 178 -2.27 14.75 -23.47
CA ALA A 178 -1.72 15.50 -24.61
C ALA A 178 -2.10 16.99 -24.53
N HIS A 179 -3.35 17.28 -24.16
CA HIS A 179 -3.79 18.66 -23.92
C HIS A 179 -3.02 19.31 -22.76
N LEU A 180 -2.85 18.64 -21.62
CA LEU A 180 -2.03 19.17 -20.51
C LEU A 180 -0.58 19.42 -20.96
N LYS A 181 0.01 18.48 -21.71
CA LYS A 181 1.39 18.59 -22.21
C LYS A 181 1.56 19.75 -23.17
N SER A 182 0.61 19.97 -24.10
CA SER A 182 0.64 21.10 -25.03
C SER A 182 0.58 22.46 -24.31
N ASN A 183 0.02 22.50 -23.08
CA ASN A 183 -0.01 23.67 -22.19
C ASN A 183 1.15 23.67 -21.18
N GLY A 184 2.22 22.92 -21.43
CA GLY A 184 3.45 22.97 -20.64
C GLY A 184 3.46 22.10 -19.39
N ALA A 185 2.53 21.16 -19.22
CA ALA A 185 2.55 20.24 -18.10
C ALA A 185 3.84 19.38 -18.10
N VAL A 186 4.34 19.12 -16.90
CA VAL A 186 5.53 18.30 -16.66
C VAL A 186 5.15 17.01 -15.93
N GLN A 187 5.83 15.92 -16.26
CA GLN A 187 5.72 14.68 -15.53
C GLN A 187 6.69 14.67 -14.36
N VAL A 188 6.23 14.18 -13.20
CA VAL A 188 7.04 13.85 -12.03
C VAL A 188 6.78 12.41 -11.61
N SER A 189 7.60 11.86 -10.71
CA SER A 189 7.54 10.43 -10.41
C SER A 189 6.24 10.02 -9.71
N THR A 190 5.86 10.71 -8.64
CA THR A 190 4.75 10.29 -7.77
C THR A 190 3.76 11.43 -7.48
N PRO A 191 2.53 11.12 -7.03
CA PRO A 191 1.60 12.13 -6.52
C PRO A 191 2.15 12.95 -5.34
N ASP A 192 3.01 12.35 -4.52
CA ASP A 192 3.65 13.05 -3.41
C ASP A 192 4.68 14.09 -3.91
N ASP A 193 5.37 13.79 -5.02
CA ASP A 193 6.26 14.76 -5.68
C ASP A 193 5.47 15.94 -6.26
N VAL A 194 4.27 15.69 -6.81
CA VAL A 194 3.35 16.76 -7.23
C VAL A 194 2.97 17.62 -6.03
N THR A 195 2.52 17.00 -4.93
CA THR A 195 2.10 17.71 -3.72
C THR A 195 3.23 18.58 -3.16
N THR A 196 4.42 18.01 -3.04
CA THR A 196 5.61 18.70 -2.54
C THR A 196 6.01 19.86 -3.47
N GLY A 197 6.03 19.61 -4.78
CA GLY A 197 6.41 20.63 -5.77
C GLY A 197 5.43 21.82 -5.81
N VAL A 198 4.12 21.56 -5.67
CA VAL A 198 3.12 22.65 -5.57
C VAL A 198 3.26 23.39 -4.25
N ALA A 199 3.45 22.68 -3.13
CA ALA A 199 3.66 23.31 -1.82
C ALA A 199 4.89 24.22 -1.78
N GLN A 200 5.96 23.82 -2.47
CA GLN A 200 7.21 24.60 -2.60
C GLN A 200 7.16 25.69 -3.69
N GLY A 201 6.08 25.74 -4.47
CA GLY A 201 5.93 26.74 -5.55
C GLY A 201 6.72 26.42 -6.83
N LEU A 202 7.20 25.20 -7.00
CA LEU A 202 7.82 24.73 -8.25
C LEU A 202 6.78 24.57 -9.36
N TYR A 203 5.54 24.27 -8.99
CA TYR A 203 4.38 24.15 -9.85
C TYR A 203 3.24 25.01 -9.31
N ASP A 204 2.37 25.47 -10.20
CA ASP A 204 1.18 26.24 -9.84
C ASP A 204 0.02 25.32 -9.46
N ALA A 205 -0.05 24.14 -10.10
CA ALA A 205 -1.08 23.13 -9.86
C ALA A 205 -0.59 21.73 -10.24
N GLY A 206 -1.39 20.72 -9.94
CA GLY A 206 -1.13 19.35 -10.39
C GLY A 206 -2.19 18.34 -9.99
N MET A 207 -1.98 17.11 -10.42
CA MET A 207 -2.81 15.95 -10.07
C MET A 207 -2.13 15.16 -8.95
N THR A 208 -2.83 14.95 -7.85
CA THR A 208 -2.30 14.21 -6.69
C THR A 208 -3.38 13.41 -5.97
N ILE A 209 -3.01 12.66 -4.94
CA ILE A 209 -3.97 11.94 -4.11
C ILE A 209 -4.45 12.79 -2.93
N ALA A 210 -5.74 12.64 -2.61
CA ALA A 210 -6.41 13.50 -1.62
C ALA A 210 -5.76 13.49 -0.24
N ASN A 211 -5.36 12.31 0.25
CA ASN A 211 -4.71 12.18 1.56
C ASN A 211 -3.40 12.98 1.63
N SER A 212 -2.54 12.92 0.61
CA SER A 212 -1.28 13.69 0.57
C SER A 212 -1.55 15.19 0.48
N ALA A 213 -2.51 15.61 -0.37
CA ALA A 213 -2.88 17.01 -0.52
C ALA A 213 -3.45 17.61 0.77
N TYR A 214 -4.36 16.88 1.44
CA TYR A 214 -4.94 17.35 2.71
C TYR A 214 -3.92 17.30 3.86
N ALA A 215 -3.00 16.33 3.88
CA ALA A 215 -1.91 16.31 4.85
C ALA A 215 -1.01 17.54 4.69
N ALA A 216 -0.63 17.90 3.47
CA ALA A 216 0.14 19.11 3.19
C ALA A 216 -0.62 20.38 3.63
N ALA A 217 -1.91 20.49 3.29
CA ALA A 217 -2.73 21.64 3.70
C ALA A 217 -2.85 21.73 5.23
N LYS A 218 -3.06 20.62 5.93
CA LYS A 218 -3.14 20.54 7.40
C LYS A 218 -1.82 20.93 8.06
N SER A 219 -0.69 20.61 7.43
CA SER A 219 0.65 20.99 7.91
C SER A 219 1.00 22.46 7.60
N GLY A 220 0.06 23.26 7.09
CA GLY A 220 0.25 24.68 6.82
C GLY A 220 0.88 25.01 5.46
N SER A 221 1.05 24.04 4.57
CA SER A 221 1.50 24.32 3.21
C SER A 221 0.52 25.23 2.47
N PRO A 222 1.00 26.19 1.66
CA PRO A 222 0.15 27.15 0.97
C PRO A 222 -0.53 26.53 -0.27
N VAL A 223 -1.38 25.53 -0.06
CA VAL A 223 -2.07 24.78 -1.11
C VAL A 223 -3.58 24.79 -0.91
N THR A 224 -4.31 24.61 -2.00
CA THR A 224 -5.76 24.39 -2.06
C THR A 224 -6.03 23.05 -2.74
N VAL A 225 -6.94 22.27 -2.17
CA VAL A 225 -7.36 20.96 -2.73
C VAL A 225 -8.72 21.15 -3.36
N SER A 226 -8.90 20.70 -4.59
CA SER A 226 -10.18 20.71 -5.29
C SER A 226 -10.53 19.34 -5.85
N TRP A 227 -11.85 19.08 -5.96
CA TRP A 227 -12.44 17.88 -6.54
C TRP A 227 -13.14 18.28 -7.85
N PRO A 228 -12.39 18.39 -8.96
CA PRO A 228 -12.94 18.91 -10.22
C PRO A 228 -14.02 17.99 -10.77
N LYS A 229 -15.00 18.57 -11.46
CA LYS A 229 -16.02 17.79 -12.15
C LYS A 229 -15.41 16.98 -13.31
N PRO A 230 -15.95 15.77 -13.59
CA PRO A 230 -17.17 15.18 -13.02
C PRO A 230 -16.98 14.54 -11.64
N GLY A 231 -15.79 14.45 -11.12
CA GLY A 231 -15.45 13.91 -9.80
C GLY A 231 -13.99 13.53 -9.68
N ALA A 232 -13.52 13.25 -8.47
CA ALA A 232 -12.20 12.67 -8.23
C ALA A 232 -12.16 11.24 -8.74
N VAL A 233 -11.04 10.83 -9.34
CA VAL A 233 -10.89 9.43 -9.79
C VAL A 233 -10.63 8.56 -8.58
N ALA A 234 -11.55 7.62 -8.33
CA ALA A 234 -11.48 6.69 -7.20
C ALA A 234 -10.76 5.41 -7.61
N ILE A 235 -9.74 5.05 -6.83
CA ILE A 235 -8.94 3.84 -7.00
C ILE A 235 -8.95 3.11 -5.67
N TYR A 236 -9.22 1.82 -5.64
CA TYR A 236 -9.12 1.06 -4.40
C TYR A 236 -7.82 0.26 -4.33
N GLY A 237 -7.25 0.20 -3.12
CA GLY A 237 -6.07 -0.60 -2.81
C GLY A 237 -6.48 -1.94 -2.20
N PRO A 238 -6.30 -3.06 -2.94
CA PRO A 238 -6.67 -4.38 -2.44
C PRO A 238 -5.57 -5.03 -1.61
N VAL A 239 -5.99 -5.93 -0.70
CA VAL A 239 -5.13 -6.86 0.02
C VAL A 239 -5.39 -8.28 -0.43
N ALA A 240 -4.33 -9.08 -0.57
CA ALA A 240 -4.39 -10.50 -0.85
C ALA A 240 -3.30 -11.28 -0.09
N VAL A 241 -3.58 -12.54 0.21
CA VAL A 241 -2.64 -13.48 0.84
C VAL A 241 -1.89 -14.25 -0.24
N SER A 242 -0.60 -14.46 -0.05
CA SER A 242 0.24 -15.28 -0.93
C SER A 242 -0.25 -16.73 -0.94
N LYS A 243 -0.28 -17.35 -2.13
CA LYS A 243 -0.66 -18.78 -2.27
C LYS A 243 0.35 -19.71 -1.63
N ASN A 244 1.61 -19.30 -1.60
CA ASN A 244 2.73 -20.14 -1.16
C ASN A 244 3.33 -19.70 0.19
N THR A 245 2.59 -18.90 0.98
CA THR A 245 3.04 -18.52 2.32
C THR A 245 3.14 -19.72 3.25
N GLU A 246 4.24 -19.84 3.99
CA GLU A 246 4.41 -20.80 5.07
C GLU A 246 3.71 -20.32 6.36
N ASN A 247 3.47 -19.01 6.49
CA ASN A 247 2.82 -18.35 7.63
C ASN A 247 1.33 -18.09 7.40
N ARG A 248 0.63 -19.07 6.80
CA ARG A 248 -0.74 -18.89 6.27
C ARG A 248 -1.72 -18.31 7.29
N GLN A 249 -1.74 -18.85 8.52
CA GLN A 249 -2.70 -18.38 9.53
C GLN A 249 -2.45 -16.91 9.88
N LEU A 250 -1.21 -16.53 10.19
CA LEU A 250 -0.87 -15.16 10.55
C LEU A 250 -1.11 -14.18 9.38
N ALA A 251 -0.85 -14.62 8.13
CA ALA A 251 -1.15 -13.81 6.94
C ALA A 251 -2.66 -13.59 6.76
N GLN A 252 -3.47 -14.61 7.03
CA GLN A 252 -4.94 -14.52 7.00
C GLN A 252 -5.47 -13.65 8.16
N ASP A 253 -4.90 -13.77 9.35
CA ASP A 253 -5.25 -12.96 10.51
C ASP A 253 -4.96 -11.47 10.24
N PHE A 254 -3.81 -11.16 9.63
CA PHE A 254 -3.46 -9.80 9.24
C PHE A 254 -4.44 -9.26 8.17
N ALA A 255 -4.75 -10.03 7.13
CA ALA A 255 -5.71 -9.61 6.12
C ALA A 255 -7.13 -9.45 6.69
N THR A 256 -7.53 -10.31 7.64
CA THR A 256 -8.80 -10.20 8.36
C THR A 256 -8.84 -8.94 9.22
N TYR A 257 -7.75 -8.65 9.94
CA TYR A 257 -7.62 -7.40 10.70
C TYR A 257 -7.79 -6.17 9.80
N LEU A 258 -7.15 -6.14 8.63
CA LEU A 258 -7.26 -5.02 7.68
C LEU A 258 -8.69 -4.77 7.18
N THR A 259 -9.54 -5.80 7.17
CA THR A 259 -10.96 -5.69 6.78
C THR A 259 -11.91 -5.49 7.96
N SER A 260 -11.43 -5.60 9.19
CA SER A 260 -12.21 -5.41 10.41
C SER A 260 -12.48 -3.93 10.71
N SER A 261 -13.41 -3.65 11.60
CA SER A 261 -13.70 -2.30 12.09
C SER A 261 -12.45 -1.61 12.68
N ASP A 262 -11.62 -2.35 13.42
CA ASP A 262 -10.41 -1.82 14.05
C ASP A 262 -9.34 -1.46 13.01
N GLY A 263 -9.06 -2.36 12.08
CA GLY A 263 -8.10 -2.12 10.99
C GLY A 263 -8.55 -0.98 10.08
N GLN A 264 -9.84 -0.93 9.74
CA GLN A 264 -10.42 0.14 8.93
C GLN A 264 -10.41 1.48 9.68
N THR A 265 -10.62 1.49 11.00
CA THR A 265 -10.49 2.68 11.85
C THR A 265 -9.05 3.19 11.85
N MET A 266 -8.06 2.31 11.93
CA MET A 266 -6.64 2.69 11.81
C MET A 266 -6.32 3.28 10.44
N ILE A 267 -6.85 2.70 9.36
CA ILE A 267 -6.73 3.25 8.00
C ILE A 267 -7.33 4.66 7.93
N GLY A 268 -8.55 4.85 8.47
CA GLY A 268 -9.22 6.15 8.50
C GLY A 268 -8.47 7.21 9.31
N SER A 269 -8.02 6.86 10.50
CA SER A 269 -7.30 7.77 11.40
C SER A 269 -5.91 8.16 10.87
N SER A 270 -5.30 7.34 10.04
CA SER A 270 -4.04 7.65 9.35
C SER A 270 -4.18 8.61 8.16
N GLY A 271 -5.40 9.07 7.86
CA GLY A 271 -5.68 9.98 6.77
C GLY A 271 -6.03 9.30 5.44
N SER A 272 -6.13 7.99 5.39
CA SER A 272 -6.61 7.23 4.23
C SER A 272 -8.13 7.02 4.33
N TYR A 273 -8.77 6.64 3.22
CA TYR A 273 -10.22 6.45 3.17
C TYR A 273 -10.54 4.96 3.29
N PRO A 274 -11.17 4.52 4.41
CA PRO A 274 -11.57 3.13 4.58
C PRO A 274 -12.66 2.75 3.59
N THR A 275 -12.77 1.45 3.29
CA THR A 275 -13.81 0.90 2.40
C THR A 275 -14.97 0.29 3.16
N LEU A 276 -14.82 0.00 4.45
CA LEU A 276 -15.91 -0.48 5.30
C LEU A 276 -16.91 0.66 5.58
N PRO A 277 -18.20 0.53 5.16
CA PRO A 277 -19.15 1.65 5.21
C PRO A 277 -19.45 2.17 6.62
N SER A 278 -19.33 1.31 7.63
CA SER A 278 -19.56 1.67 9.04
C SER A 278 -18.43 2.49 9.66
N VAL A 279 -17.28 2.60 8.99
CA VAL A 279 -16.09 3.32 9.49
C VAL A 279 -15.93 4.67 8.79
N ALA A 280 -15.84 5.73 9.59
CA ALA A 280 -15.61 7.08 9.07
C ALA A 280 -14.17 7.25 8.59
N GLY A 281 -14.02 7.80 7.40
CA GLY A 281 -12.74 8.25 6.86
C GLY A 281 -12.55 9.76 6.97
N PRO A 282 -11.48 10.29 6.38
CA PRO A 282 -11.27 11.73 6.27
C PRO A 282 -12.47 12.43 5.61
N THR A 283 -12.74 13.65 6.04
CA THR A 283 -13.85 14.45 5.50
C THR A 283 -13.61 14.74 4.01
N LYS A 284 -14.64 14.43 3.21
CA LYS A 284 -14.72 14.85 1.80
C LYS A 284 -15.53 16.16 1.71
N PRO A 285 -15.31 16.98 0.69
CA PRO A 285 -16.22 18.10 0.43
C PRO A 285 -17.68 17.62 0.30
N ALA A 286 -18.64 18.44 0.75
CA ALA A 286 -20.06 18.07 0.77
C ALA A 286 -20.60 17.61 -0.61
N ASN A 287 -20.03 18.15 -1.70
CA ASN A 287 -20.40 17.81 -3.08
C ASN A 287 -19.33 16.99 -3.81
N ALA A 288 -18.49 16.25 -3.07
CA ALA A 288 -17.45 15.45 -3.65
C ALA A 288 -18.05 14.29 -4.45
N ALA A 289 -18.08 14.43 -5.76
CA ALA A 289 -18.37 13.34 -6.66
C ALA A 289 -17.12 12.51 -6.92
N THR A 290 -17.31 11.24 -7.25
CA THR A 290 -16.24 10.33 -7.64
C THR A 290 -16.58 9.63 -8.95
N VAL A 291 -15.55 9.35 -9.72
CA VAL A 291 -15.61 8.54 -10.94
C VAL A 291 -14.63 7.39 -10.83
N GLN A 292 -14.82 6.33 -11.59
CA GLN A 292 -13.93 5.16 -11.59
C GLN A 292 -13.55 4.80 -13.02
N PRO A 293 -12.30 4.34 -13.24
CA PRO A 293 -11.95 3.71 -14.51
C PRO A 293 -12.71 2.38 -14.66
N ASP A 294 -12.88 1.94 -15.89
CA ASP A 294 -13.26 0.56 -16.17
C ASP A 294 -12.04 -0.35 -15.98
N TRP A 295 -11.92 -0.92 -14.77
CA TRP A 295 -10.80 -1.78 -14.42
C TRP A 295 -10.71 -3.04 -15.28
N GLN A 296 -11.85 -3.55 -15.78
CA GLN A 296 -11.89 -4.75 -16.59
C GLN A 296 -11.37 -4.49 -18.00
N ALA A 297 -11.81 -3.40 -18.63
CA ALA A 297 -11.30 -2.96 -19.93
C ALA A 297 -9.81 -2.64 -19.84
N LEU A 298 -9.39 -1.94 -18.79
CA LEU A 298 -8.02 -1.52 -18.58
C LEU A 298 -7.02 -2.69 -18.46
N ALA A 299 -7.44 -3.84 -17.94
CA ALA A 299 -6.59 -5.02 -17.83
C ALA A 299 -6.01 -5.46 -19.19
N SER A 300 -6.78 -5.30 -20.28
CA SER A 300 -6.33 -5.61 -21.64
C SER A 300 -5.61 -4.45 -22.33
N GLU A 301 -5.85 -3.21 -21.93
CA GLU A 301 -5.40 -1.99 -22.61
C GLU A 301 -4.16 -1.34 -21.94
N LYS A 302 -3.80 -1.74 -20.71
CA LYS A 302 -2.72 -1.15 -19.89
C LYS A 302 -1.44 -0.89 -20.68
N SER A 303 -0.95 -1.89 -21.40
CA SER A 303 0.33 -1.78 -22.14
C SER A 303 0.27 -0.77 -23.28
N ALA A 304 -0.83 -0.75 -24.03
CA ALA A 304 -1.05 0.21 -25.12
C ALA A 304 -1.17 1.62 -24.56
N LEU A 305 -1.97 1.80 -23.53
CA LEU A 305 -2.22 3.08 -22.88
C LEU A 305 -0.93 3.69 -22.29
N LEU A 306 -0.10 2.89 -21.64
CA LEU A 306 1.19 3.34 -21.10
C LEU A 306 2.19 3.68 -22.22
N LYS A 307 2.18 2.94 -23.34
CA LYS A 307 3.01 3.24 -24.52
C LYS A 307 2.60 4.56 -25.14
N ASP A 308 1.31 4.79 -25.34
CA ASP A 308 0.79 6.02 -25.94
C ASP A 308 1.07 7.23 -25.03
N TYR A 309 0.87 7.07 -23.71
CA TYR A 309 1.26 8.09 -22.74
C TYR A 309 2.76 8.44 -22.80
N ALA A 310 3.61 7.43 -22.95
CA ALA A 310 5.07 7.64 -23.07
C ALA A 310 5.43 8.49 -24.29
N THR A 311 4.69 8.38 -25.39
CA THR A 311 4.95 9.24 -26.58
C THR A 311 4.63 10.72 -26.31
N ILE A 312 3.71 11.01 -25.38
CA ILE A 312 3.30 12.38 -25.03
C ILE A 312 4.36 13.06 -24.16
N PHE A 313 4.89 12.37 -23.15
CA PHE A 313 5.84 12.95 -22.19
C PHE A 313 7.30 12.65 -22.50
N GLY A 314 7.61 11.75 -23.44
CA GLY A 314 8.97 11.42 -23.84
C GLY A 314 9.68 10.50 -22.82
N ALA A 315 8.93 9.60 -22.17
CA ALA A 315 9.41 8.74 -21.08
C ALA A 315 9.62 7.27 -21.53
#